data_617732d6d39e7a7182c971f8df58158b
#
_entry.id   617732d6d39e7a7182c971f8df58158b
#
_cell.length_a   1.000
_cell.length_b   1.000
_cell.length_c   1.000
_cell.angle_alpha   90.00
_cell.angle_beta   90.00
_cell.angle_gamma   90.00
#
_symmetry.space_group_name_H-M   'P 1'
#
loop_
_entity.id
_entity.type
_entity.pdbx_description
1 polymer ?
#
loop_
_entity_poly.entity_id
_entity_poly.type
_entity_poly.pdbx_seq_one_letter_code
_entity_poly.pdbx_strand_id
1 'polypeptide(L)'
;MRVLIFTGEILNEKLWVDALEAGADGIILKTGELLTKTDVQAVMDGKKFVFNYPILEKIVERFKKAVVNDAKRQEAAISYDIDEYDERFLRHLALGYTKEMIAGLKGMPFGVKSLEKRQNDLIGRLFPSGERAGVNATRLAVRALELRIIDIDNLEADEE
;
A
#
# COMPACT_ATOMS: atom_id res chain seq x y z
N MET A 1 -8.88 -30.28 0.62
CA MET A 1 -8.52 -30.20 2.04
C MET A 1 -9.11 -28.90 2.57
N ARG A 2 -9.64 -28.87 3.80
CA ARG A 2 -10.15 -27.66 4.46
C ARG A 2 -9.15 -27.23 5.53
N VAL A 3 -8.82 -25.97 5.59
CA VAL A 3 -7.79 -25.44 6.51
C VAL A 3 -8.36 -24.29 7.31
N LEU A 4 -8.42 -24.47 8.64
CA LEU A 4 -8.79 -23.43 9.60
C LEU A 4 -7.60 -23.18 10.52
N ILE A 5 -7.14 -21.93 10.58
CA ILE A 5 -5.96 -21.54 11.37
C ILE A 5 -6.38 -20.99 12.72
N PHE A 6 -5.69 -21.44 13.76
CA PHE A 6 -5.84 -20.97 15.12
C PHE A 6 -4.60 -20.19 15.53
N THR A 7 -4.73 -18.90 15.79
CA THR A 7 -3.63 -18.04 16.22
C THR A 7 -3.87 -17.41 17.59
N GLY A 8 -2.80 -17.25 18.37
CA GLY A 8 -2.81 -16.46 19.61
C GLY A 8 -2.44 -14.98 19.37
N GLU A 9 -2.00 -14.65 18.15
CA GLU A 9 -1.47 -13.33 17.81
C GLU A 9 -2.47 -12.51 16.99
N ILE A 10 -3.00 -11.44 17.59
CA ILE A 10 -3.92 -10.52 16.92
C ILE A 10 -3.19 -9.49 16.05
N LEU A 11 -1.91 -9.21 16.33
CA LEU A 11 -1.17 -8.11 15.71
C LEU A 11 -0.34 -8.53 14.48
N ASN A 12 -0.27 -9.83 14.17
CA ASN A 12 0.49 -10.31 13.01
C ASN A 12 -0.38 -10.41 11.76
N GLU A 13 -0.74 -9.25 11.21
CA GLU A 13 -1.59 -9.15 10.01
C GLU A 13 -0.95 -9.81 8.78
N LYS A 14 0.38 -9.74 8.65
CA LYS A 14 1.09 -10.41 7.54
C LYS A 14 0.85 -11.91 7.56
N LEU A 15 0.91 -12.53 8.73
CA LEU A 15 0.64 -13.96 8.88
C LEU A 15 -0.78 -14.34 8.41
N TRP A 16 -1.75 -13.45 8.62
CA TRP A 16 -3.12 -13.72 8.19
C TRP A 16 -3.26 -13.64 6.65
N VAL A 17 -2.63 -12.65 6.04
CA VAL A 17 -2.60 -12.52 4.57
C VAL A 17 -1.90 -13.73 3.96
N ASP A 18 -0.69 -14.05 4.40
CA ASP A 18 0.09 -15.20 3.91
C ASP A 18 -0.71 -16.52 4.06
N ALA A 19 -1.45 -16.68 5.17
CA ALA A 19 -2.29 -17.85 5.40
C ALA A 19 -3.47 -17.96 4.42
N LEU A 20 -4.13 -16.85 4.13
CA LEU A 20 -5.25 -16.80 3.18
C LEU A 20 -4.76 -17.01 1.74
N GLU A 21 -3.63 -16.44 1.37
CA GLU A 21 -2.97 -16.65 0.07
C GLU A 21 -2.53 -18.11 -0.11
N ALA A 22 -2.05 -18.74 0.97
CA ALA A 22 -1.75 -20.17 0.99
C ALA A 22 -2.99 -21.08 0.94
N GLY A 23 -4.20 -20.50 0.92
CA GLY A 23 -5.47 -21.22 0.74
C GLY A 23 -6.18 -21.63 2.03
N ALA A 24 -5.92 -20.97 3.16
CA ALA A 24 -6.72 -21.16 4.37
C ALA A 24 -8.18 -20.74 4.16
N ASP A 25 -9.11 -21.54 4.66
CA ASP A 25 -10.56 -21.29 4.58
C ASP A 25 -11.06 -20.37 5.71
N GLY A 26 -10.24 -20.17 6.77
CA GLY A 26 -10.57 -19.26 7.86
C GLY A 26 -9.44 -19.10 8.89
N ILE A 27 -9.58 -18.08 9.73
CA ILE A 27 -8.64 -17.75 10.80
C ILE A 27 -9.43 -17.42 12.06
N ILE A 28 -9.09 -18.06 13.17
CA ILE A 28 -9.71 -17.86 14.47
C ILE A 28 -8.65 -17.44 15.48
N LEU A 29 -8.88 -16.33 16.17
CA LEU A 29 -8.05 -15.91 17.28
C LEU A 29 -8.38 -16.71 18.54
N LYS A 30 -7.37 -17.20 19.23
CA LYS A 30 -7.48 -17.85 20.55
C LYS A 30 -7.73 -16.78 21.62
N THR A 31 -8.93 -16.28 21.69
CA THR A 31 -9.39 -15.41 22.78
C THR A 31 -10.21 -16.27 23.71
N GLY A 32 -9.87 -16.65 24.85
CA GLY A 32 -10.61 -17.38 25.88
C GLY A 32 -12.06 -17.85 25.60
N GLU A 33 -12.68 -17.39 24.55
CA GLU A 33 -13.92 -17.92 23.97
C GLU A 33 -13.58 -19.14 23.13
N LEU A 34 -14.16 -20.25 23.50
CA LEU A 34 -14.03 -21.53 22.82
C LEU A 34 -14.38 -21.37 21.32
N LEU A 35 -13.53 -21.97 20.48
CA LEU A 35 -13.91 -22.32 19.12
C LEU A 35 -15.35 -22.84 19.14
N THR A 36 -16.25 -22.13 18.51
CA THR A 36 -17.63 -22.61 18.46
C THR A 36 -17.68 -23.79 17.50
N LYS A 37 -18.40 -24.82 17.87
CA LYS A 37 -18.69 -25.97 17.00
C LYS A 37 -19.25 -25.48 15.63
N THR A 38 -19.87 -24.32 15.64
CA THR A 38 -20.42 -23.63 14.48
C THR A 38 -19.34 -23.16 13.50
N ASP A 39 -18.18 -22.68 13.97
CA ASP A 39 -17.10 -22.21 13.09
C ASP A 39 -16.45 -23.36 12.35
N VAL A 40 -16.18 -24.46 13.06
CA VAL A 40 -15.66 -25.70 12.45
C VAL A 40 -16.66 -26.26 11.44
N GLN A 41 -17.93 -26.31 11.81
CA GLN A 41 -18.98 -26.81 10.91
C GLN A 41 -19.07 -25.95 9.67
N ALA A 42 -18.99 -24.62 9.79
CA ALA A 42 -19.02 -23.71 8.65
C ALA A 42 -17.91 -24.01 7.63
N VAL A 43 -16.68 -24.25 8.10
CA VAL A 43 -15.56 -24.65 7.23
C VAL A 43 -15.79 -26.02 6.60
N MET A 44 -16.28 -26.99 7.39
CA MET A 44 -16.62 -28.32 6.89
C MET A 44 -17.70 -28.28 5.81
N ASP A 45 -18.69 -27.39 5.95
CA ASP A 45 -19.76 -27.16 4.97
C ASP A 45 -19.29 -26.38 3.73
N GLY A 46 -18.00 -26.03 3.68
CA GLY A 46 -17.41 -25.38 2.51
C GLY A 46 -17.46 -23.85 2.52
N LYS A 47 -17.85 -23.23 3.62
CA LYS A 47 -17.74 -21.77 3.75
C LYS A 47 -16.28 -21.35 3.74
N LYS A 48 -15.99 -20.25 3.08
CA LYS A 48 -14.68 -19.61 3.05
C LYS A 48 -14.70 -18.31 3.85
N PHE A 49 -13.53 -17.86 4.26
CA PHE A 49 -13.37 -16.62 5.03
C PHE A 49 -14.13 -16.67 6.38
N VAL A 50 -13.96 -17.76 7.11
CA VAL A 50 -14.52 -17.92 8.45
C VAL A 50 -13.59 -17.23 9.45
N PHE A 51 -14.08 -16.16 10.07
CA PHE A 51 -13.35 -15.37 11.06
C PHE A 51 -14.19 -15.19 12.31
N ASN A 52 -13.55 -15.23 13.50
CA ASN A 52 -14.23 -14.78 14.69
C ASN A 52 -14.22 -13.24 14.78
N TYR A 53 -15.06 -12.70 15.66
CA TYR A 53 -15.32 -11.26 15.75
C TYR A 53 -14.04 -10.40 15.86
N PRO A 54 -13.04 -10.70 16.73
CA PRO A 54 -11.84 -9.89 16.84
C PRO A 54 -11.01 -9.82 15.56
N ILE A 55 -10.92 -10.91 14.81
CA ILE A 55 -10.23 -10.94 13.50
C ILE A 55 -11.03 -10.13 12.48
N LEU A 56 -12.34 -10.33 12.42
CA LEU A 56 -13.21 -9.60 11.49
C LEU A 56 -13.16 -8.09 11.74
N GLU A 57 -13.17 -7.66 13.00
CA GLU A 57 -13.06 -6.24 13.37
C GLU A 57 -11.76 -5.62 12.81
N LYS A 58 -10.61 -6.29 12.97
CA LYS A 58 -9.33 -5.84 12.44
C LYS A 58 -9.31 -5.77 10.92
N ILE A 59 -9.84 -6.77 10.24
CA ILE A 59 -9.98 -6.77 8.77
C ILE A 59 -10.81 -5.57 8.31
N VAL A 60 -11.95 -5.30 8.95
CA VAL A 60 -12.83 -4.17 8.61
C VAL A 60 -12.15 -2.83 8.89
N GLU A 61 -11.43 -2.68 10.01
CA GLU A 61 -10.65 -1.47 10.31
C GLU A 61 -9.60 -1.19 9.24
N ARG A 62 -8.85 -2.23 8.83
CA ARG A 62 -7.82 -2.12 7.79
C ARG A 62 -8.45 -1.75 6.44
N PHE A 63 -9.53 -2.42 6.06
CA PHE A 63 -10.25 -2.10 4.83
C PHE A 63 -10.73 -0.63 4.81
N LYS A 64 -11.33 -0.16 5.90
CA LYS A 64 -11.75 1.25 6.02
C LYS A 64 -10.57 2.21 5.86
N LYS A 65 -9.42 1.93 6.51
CA LYS A 65 -8.20 2.76 6.37
C LYS A 65 -7.70 2.77 4.94
N ALA A 66 -7.62 1.61 4.28
CA ALA A 66 -7.17 1.49 2.89
C ALA A 66 -8.08 2.31 1.94
N VAL A 67 -9.39 2.14 2.03
CA VAL A 67 -10.36 2.88 1.19
C VAL A 67 -10.26 4.39 1.40
N VAL A 68 -10.14 4.85 2.66
CA VAL A 68 -9.99 6.29 2.96
C VAL A 68 -8.66 6.84 2.44
N ASN A 69 -7.59 6.07 2.55
CA ASN A 69 -6.28 6.49 2.06
C ASN A 69 -6.26 6.57 0.53
N ASP A 70 -6.83 5.58 -0.16
CA ASP A 70 -6.94 5.60 -1.62
C ASP A 70 -7.76 6.78 -2.14
N ALA A 71 -8.90 7.08 -1.50
CA ALA A 71 -9.71 8.23 -1.87
C ALA A 71 -8.94 9.56 -1.72
N LYS A 72 -8.21 9.74 -0.61
CA LYS A 72 -7.38 10.93 -0.38
C LYS A 72 -6.21 11.03 -1.36
N ARG A 73 -5.59 9.90 -1.73
CA ARG A 73 -4.52 9.85 -2.72
C ARG A 73 -5.02 10.28 -4.10
N GLN A 74 -6.18 9.76 -4.53
CA GLN A 74 -6.79 10.14 -5.81
C GLN A 74 -7.16 11.62 -5.83
N GLU A 75 -7.73 12.17 -4.76
CA GLU A 75 -8.05 13.59 -4.65
C GLU A 75 -6.78 14.46 -4.74
N ALA A 76 -5.70 14.09 -4.05
CA ALA A 76 -4.43 14.79 -4.13
C ALA A 76 -3.82 14.71 -5.53
N ALA A 77 -3.81 13.54 -6.17
CA ALA A 77 -3.27 13.37 -7.52
C ALA A 77 -4.02 14.26 -8.53
N ILE A 78 -5.34 14.32 -8.46
CA ILE A 78 -6.15 15.20 -9.30
C ILE A 78 -5.84 16.68 -9.01
N SER A 79 -5.75 17.07 -7.73
CA SER A 79 -5.51 18.46 -7.33
C SER A 79 -4.18 19.02 -7.81
N TYR A 80 -3.15 18.17 -7.90
CA TYR A 80 -1.80 18.55 -8.34
C TYR A 80 -1.46 18.14 -9.77
N ASP A 81 -2.43 17.64 -10.54
CA ASP A 81 -2.26 17.17 -11.93
C ASP A 81 -1.12 16.14 -12.04
N ILE A 82 -1.19 15.10 -11.19
CA ILE A 82 -0.22 14.02 -11.11
C ILE A 82 -0.68 12.86 -11.98
N ASP A 83 0.12 12.48 -12.95
CA ASP A 83 -0.13 11.31 -13.78
C ASP A 83 0.47 10.02 -13.15
N GLU A 84 0.16 8.86 -13.70
CA GLU A 84 0.65 7.55 -13.26
C GLU A 84 2.18 7.47 -13.27
N TYR A 85 2.83 8.07 -14.26
CA TYR A 85 4.29 8.10 -14.35
C TYR A 85 4.92 9.06 -13.34
N ASP A 86 4.23 10.16 -12.99
CA ASP A 86 4.65 11.07 -11.92
C ASP A 86 4.61 10.33 -10.58
N GLU A 87 3.53 9.62 -10.30
CA GLU A 87 3.38 8.84 -9.08
C GLU A 87 4.46 7.76 -8.99
N ARG A 88 4.68 7.00 -10.05
CA ARG A 88 5.72 5.97 -10.12
C ARG A 88 7.12 6.55 -9.95
N PHE A 89 7.42 7.67 -10.58
CA PHE A 89 8.69 8.37 -10.41
C PHE A 89 8.90 8.81 -8.96
N LEU A 90 7.89 9.43 -8.33
CA LEU A 90 7.94 9.85 -6.93
C LEU A 90 8.14 8.68 -5.95
N ARG A 91 7.50 7.53 -6.20
CA ARG A 91 7.71 6.30 -5.41
C ARG A 91 9.16 5.84 -5.48
N HIS A 92 9.74 5.72 -6.66
CA HIS A 92 11.13 5.29 -6.79
C HIS A 92 12.10 6.29 -6.18
N LEU A 93 11.83 7.61 -6.25
CA LEU A 93 12.62 8.60 -5.52
C LEU A 93 12.51 8.40 -3.99
N ALA A 94 11.33 8.07 -3.47
CA ALA A 94 11.13 7.78 -2.04
C ALA A 94 11.88 6.53 -1.59
N LEU A 95 12.02 5.52 -2.47
CA LEU A 95 12.86 4.34 -2.25
C LEU A 95 14.37 4.60 -2.38
N GLY A 96 14.77 5.83 -2.73
CA GLY A 96 16.16 6.23 -2.86
C GLY A 96 16.79 5.92 -4.22
N TYR A 97 15.99 5.58 -5.24
CA TYR A 97 16.51 5.33 -6.59
C TYR A 97 17.00 6.62 -7.24
N THR A 98 18.12 6.52 -7.97
CA THR A 98 18.60 7.63 -8.80
C THR A 98 17.81 7.70 -10.12
N LYS A 99 17.87 8.83 -10.82
CA LYS A 99 17.20 8.98 -12.12
C LYS A 99 17.72 7.98 -13.16
N GLU A 100 19.00 7.65 -13.09
CA GLU A 100 19.63 6.65 -13.95
C GLU A 100 19.02 5.25 -13.69
N MET A 101 18.84 4.88 -12.43
CA MET A 101 18.19 3.62 -12.04
C MET A 101 16.73 3.62 -12.51
N ILE A 102 15.98 4.69 -12.27
CA ILE A 102 14.58 4.80 -12.66
C ILE A 102 14.42 4.73 -14.19
N ALA A 103 15.30 5.40 -14.96
CA ALA A 103 15.29 5.35 -16.42
C ALA A 103 15.56 3.95 -16.99
N GLY A 104 16.21 3.07 -16.21
CA GLY A 104 16.49 1.68 -16.57
C GLY A 104 15.38 0.68 -16.21
N LEU A 105 14.33 1.12 -15.49
CA LEU A 105 13.26 0.23 -15.06
C LEU A 105 12.36 -0.20 -16.23
N LYS A 106 11.94 -1.45 -16.21
CA LYS A 106 10.95 -1.98 -17.17
C LYS A 106 9.65 -1.18 -17.09
N GLY A 107 9.17 -0.72 -18.23
CA GLY A 107 7.93 0.09 -18.31
C GLY A 107 8.08 1.57 -17.97
N MET A 108 9.31 2.07 -17.72
CA MET A 108 9.57 3.51 -17.62
C MET A 108 9.95 4.04 -19.02
N PRO A 109 9.09 4.84 -19.67
CA PRO A 109 9.33 5.28 -21.05
C PRO A 109 10.29 6.49 -21.15
N PHE A 110 10.82 6.97 -20.02
CA PHE A 110 11.58 8.21 -19.92
C PHE A 110 13.06 7.98 -19.67
N GLY A 111 13.90 8.60 -20.48
CA GLY A 111 15.33 8.71 -20.21
C GLY A 111 15.64 9.76 -19.13
N VAL A 112 16.90 9.78 -18.64
CA VAL A 112 17.36 10.65 -17.53
C VAL A 112 16.99 12.12 -17.74
N LYS A 113 17.24 12.68 -18.93
CA LYS A 113 16.91 14.11 -19.22
C LYS A 113 15.41 14.40 -19.11
N SER A 114 14.57 13.46 -19.53
CA SER A 114 13.10 13.62 -19.43
C SER A 114 12.67 13.53 -17.97
N LEU A 115 13.29 12.68 -17.17
CA LEU A 115 13.04 12.60 -15.74
C LEU A 115 13.52 13.85 -14.99
N GLU A 116 14.62 14.49 -15.42
CA GLU A 116 15.06 15.79 -14.88
C GLU A 116 14.03 16.88 -15.14
N LYS A 117 13.52 16.96 -16.36
CA LYS A 117 12.46 17.91 -16.71
C LYS A 117 11.20 17.65 -15.86
N ARG A 118 10.77 16.39 -15.78
CA ARG A 118 9.61 15.96 -14.99
C ARG A 118 9.78 16.30 -13.50
N GLN A 119 10.98 16.10 -12.95
CA GLN A 119 11.29 16.51 -11.56
C GLN A 119 11.09 18.02 -11.36
N ASN A 120 11.59 18.85 -12.28
CA ASN A 120 11.42 20.31 -12.20
C ASN A 120 9.96 20.73 -12.31
N ASP A 121 9.19 20.11 -13.20
CA ASP A 121 7.76 20.36 -13.36
C ASP A 121 6.99 19.96 -12.09
N LEU A 122 7.32 18.83 -11.47
CA LEU A 122 6.76 18.39 -10.18
C LEU A 122 7.10 19.36 -9.05
N ILE A 123 8.34 19.85 -8.98
CA ILE A 123 8.72 20.88 -8.00
C ILE A 123 7.86 22.13 -8.22
N GLY A 124 7.62 22.51 -9.46
CA GLY A 124 6.75 23.63 -9.80
C GLY A 124 5.30 23.47 -9.35
N ARG A 125 4.77 22.23 -9.37
CA ARG A 125 3.39 21.91 -8.96
C ARG A 125 3.24 21.71 -7.46
N LEU A 126 4.21 21.06 -6.79
CA LEU A 126 4.10 20.64 -5.40
C LEU A 126 4.63 21.67 -4.39
N PHE A 127 5.40 22.65 -4.83
CA PHE A 127 5.98 23.66 -3.94
C PHE A 127 5.54 25.09 -4.33
N PRO A 128 5.18 25.93 -3.34
CA PRO A 128 4.97 27.35 -3.55
C PRO A 128 6.20 28.02 -4.17
N SER A 129 6.01 29.10 -4.92
CA SER A 129 7.10 29.76 -5.66
C SER A 129 8.30 30.17 -4.78
N GLY A 130 8.06 30.53 -3.52
CA GLY A 130 9.13 30.91 -2.56
C GLY A 130 9.91 29.74 -1.96
N GLU A 131 9.47 28.50 -2.13
CA GLU A 131 10.06 27.31 -1.51
C GLU A 131 10.78 26.37 -2.48
N ARG A 132 10.82 26.72 -3.76
CA ARG A 132 11.37 25.87 -4.83
C ARG A 132 12.89 25.82 -4.84
N ALA A 133 13.55 26.87 -4.34
CA ALA A 133 15.00 26.95 -4.34
C ALA A 133 15.62 25.83 -3.49
N GLY A 134 16.59 25.09 -4.06
CA GLY A 134 17.29 24.00 -3.37
C GLY A 134 16.47 22.73 -3.10
N VAL A 135 15.30 22.58 -3.73
CA VAL A 135 14.53 21.32 -3.66
C VAL A 135 15.26 20.24 -4.45
N ASN A 136 15.67 19.19 -3.74
CA ASN A 136 16.27 17.99 -4.32
C ASN A 136 15.27 16.83 -4.41
N ALA A 137 15.69 15.68 -4.96
CA ALA A 137 14.87 14.50 -5.11
C ALA A 137 14.26 13.99 -3.78
N THR A 138 15.06 13.98 -2.71
CA THR A 138 14.62 13.56 -1.37
C THR A 138 13.52 14.48 -0.83
N ARG A 139 13.70 15.79 -0.92
CA ARG A 139 12.69 16.77 -0.47
C ARG A 139 11.42 16.69 -1.29
N LEU A 140 11.53 16.41 -2.59
CA LEU A 140 10.40 16.18 -3.46
C LEU A 140 9.62 14.92 -3.06
N ALA A 141 10.30 13.82 -2.78
CA ALA A 141 9.69 12.57 -2.32
C ALA A 141 8.99 12.75 -0.96
N VAL A 142 9.63 13.42 0.01
CA VAL A 142 9.02 13.75 1.30
C VAL A 142 7.75 14.58 1.11
N ARG A 143 7.79 15.58 0.24
CA ARG A 143 6.61 16.41 -0.05
C ARG A 143 5.47 15.61 -0.66
N ALA A 144 5.76 14.66 -1.54
CA ALA A 144 4.75 13.76 -2.12
C ALA A 144 4.10 12.86 -1.06
N LEU A 145 4.85 12.39 -0.07
CA LEU A 145 4.33 11.65 1.10
C LEU A 145 3.45 12.54 1.99
N GLU A 146 3.88 13.77 2.30
CA GLU A 146 3.11 14.73 3.09
C GLU A 146 1.76 15.04 2.46
N LEU A 147 1.74 15.22 1.14
CA LEU A 147 0.53 15.49 0.35
C LEU A 147 -0.28 14.23 0.06
N ARG A 148 0.18 13.05 0.49
CA ARG A 148 -0.44 11.74 0.24
C ARG A 148 -0.61 11.39 -1.25
N ILE A 149 0.25 11.92 -2.11
CA ILE A 149 0.34 11.55 -3.51
C ILE A 149 0.87 10.12 -3.63
N ILE A 150 1.84 9.76 -2.78
CA ILE A 150 2.37 8.40 -2.62
C ILE A 150 2.23 7.97 -1.16
N ASP A 151 2.18 6.66 -0.93
CA ASP A 151 2.07 6.07 0.40
C ASP A 151 3.26 5.15 0.68
N ILE A 152 3.77 5.18 1.91
CA ILE A 152 4.87 4.32 2.37
C ILE A 152 4.49 2.83 2.26
N ASP A 153 3.24 2.49 2.59
CA ASP A 153 2.75 1.11 2.57
C ASP A 153 2.69 0.50 1.16
N ASN A 154 2.73 1.33 0.11
CA ASN A 154 2.66 0.92 -1.29
C ASN A 154 3.98 1.12 -2.07
N LEU A 155 5.09 1.43 -1.39
CA LEU A 155 6.38 1.65 -2.06
C LEU A 155 6.96 0.37 -2.68
N GLU A 156 6.65 -0.81 -2.15
CA GLU A 156 7.21 -2.12 -2.57
C GLU A 156 6.42 -2.80 -3.71
N ALA A 157 5.32 -2.22 -4.21
CA ALA A 157 4.36 -2.93 -5.05
C ALA A 157 4.75 -3.08 -6.55
N ASP A 158 5.86 -2.53 -7.01
CA ASP A 158 6.22 -2.46 -8.45
C ASP A 158 7.45 -3.33 -8.84
N GLU A 159 7.84 -4.33 -8.06
CA GLU A 159 8.90 -5.29 -8.42
C GLU A 159 8.34 -6.55 -9.09
N GLU A 160 7.67 -6.44 -10.25
CA GLU A 160 7.45 -7.54 -11.19
C GLU A 160 7.86 -7.19 -12.63
#